data_98fe741cf7b87e9b171c497286ab82ed
#
_entry.id   98fe741cf7b87e9b171c497286ab82ed
#
_cell.length_a   1.000
_cell.length_b   1.000
_cell.length_c   1.000
_cell.angle_alpha   90.00
_cell.angle_beta   90.00
_cell.angle_gamma   90.00
#
_symmetry.space_group_name_H-M   'P 1'
#
loop_
_entity.id
_entity.type
_entity.pdbx_description
1 polymer ?
#
loop_
_entity_poly.entity_id
_entity_poly.type
_entity_poly.pdbx_seq_one_letter_code
_entity_poly.pdbx_strand_id
1 'polypeptide(L)' 'MGFPEEVTDVLKLLTHQDGVPYMEYVKNLSVSPVARRVKLSDLRHNSDLSRLSHVTEEDLQRIEKYREAIAFLESINES' A
#
# COMPACT_ATOMS: atom_id res chain seq x y z
N MET A 1 27.86 -5.85 -6.03
CA MET A 1 27.06 -6.74 -5.20
C MET A 1 25.59 -6.33 -5.21
N GLY A 2 24.71 -7.27 -5.43
CA GLY A 2 23.29 -7.01 -5.45
C GLY A 2 22.67 -7.09 -4.05
N PHE A 3 21.45 -6.62 -3.95
CA PHE A 3 20.67 -6.80 -2.73
C PHE A 3 20.26 -8.27 -2.57
N PRO A 4 19.98 -8.72 -1.34
CA PRO A 4 19.43 -10.05 -1.15
C PRO A 4 18.16 -10.26 -1.97
N GLU A 5 17.91 -11.48 -2.42
CA GLU A 5 16.71 -11.78 -3.21
C GLU A 5 15.43 -11.41 -2.47
N GLU A 6 15.40 -11.56 -1.15
CA GLU A 6 14.26 -11.20 -0.34
C GLU A 6 13.87 -9.73 -0.50
N VAL A 7 14.89 -8.85 -0.51
CA VAL A 7 14.65 -7.41 -0.69
C VAL A 7 14.13 -7.13 -2.10
N THR A 8 14.71 -7.80 -3.10
CA THR A 8 14.27 -7.62 -4.48
C THR A 8 12.82 -8.08 -4.66
N ASP A 9 12.45 -9.21 -4.05
CA ASP A 9 11.08 -9.71 -4.13
C ASP A 9 10.09 -8.76 -3.46
N VAL A 10 10.47 -8.19 -2.31
CA VAL A 10 9.62 -7.20 -1.62
C VAL A 10 9.43 -5.97 -2.49
N LEU A 11 10.50 -5.49 -3.12
CA LEU A 11 10.40 -4.33 -4.01
C LEU A 11 9.48 -4.60 -5.20
N LYS A 12 9.53 -5.80 -5.76
CA LYS A 12 8.63 -6.19 -6.85
C LYS A 12 7.17 -6.20 -6.39
N LEU A 13 6.92 -6.71 -5.20
CA LEU A 13 5.57 -6.74 -4.63
C LEU A 13 5.04 -5.34 -4.36
N LEU A 14 5.91 -4.40 -4.03
CA LEU A 14 5.51 -3.03 -3.74
C LEU A 14 5.34 -2.18 -4.99
N THR A 15 5.73 -2.68 -6.17
CA THR A 15 5.57 -1.96 -7.43
C THR A 15 4.21 -2.26 -8.03
N HIS A 16 3.40 -1.21 -8.21
CA HIS A 16 2.09 -1.34 -8.84
C HIS A 16 2.23 -1.32 -10.36
N GLN A 17 1.81 -2.39 -11.02
CA GLN A 17 1.86 -2.49 -12.46
C GLN A 17 0.60 -1.91 -13.09
N ASP A 18 0.75 -1.29 -14.26
CA ASP A 18 -0.38 -0.74 -14.99
C ASP A 18 -1.35 -1.86 -15.40
N GLY A 19 -2.64 -1.56 -15.29
CA GLY A 19 -3.69 -2.50 -15.64
C GLY A 19 -4.11 -3.43 -14.52
N VAL A 20 -3.41 -3.42 -13.39
CA VAL A 20 -3.77 -4.23 -12.22
C VAL A 20 -4.63 -3.39 -11.28
N PRO A 21 -5.85 -3.84 -10.91
CA PRO A 21 -6.66 -3.13 -9.93
C PRO A 21 -5.91 -2.92 -8.61
N TYR A 22 -6.12 -1.79 -7.96
CA TYR A 22 -5.38 -1.43 -6.76
C TYR A 22 -5.53 -2.47 -5.65
N MET A 23 -6.74 -2.93 -5.40
CA MET A 23 -6.98 -3.93 -4.35
C MET A 23 -6.34 -5.28 -4.67
N GLU A 24 -6.27 -5.64 -5.94
CA GLU A 24 -5.58 -6.87 -6.33
C GLU A 24 -4.08 -6.75 -6.09
N TYR A 25 -3.51 -5.58 -6.39
CA TYR A 25 -2.12 -5.28 -6.08
C TYR A 25 -1.86 -5.40 -4.57
N VAL A 26 -2.75 -4.83 -3.74
CA VAL A 26 -2.62 -4.90 -2.29
C VAL A 26 -2.69 -6.36 -1.80
N LYS A 27 -3.59 -7.15 -2.35
CA LYS A 27 -3.70 -8.57 -2.00
C LYS A 27 -2.43 -9.34 -2.36
N ASN A 28 -1.85 -9.04 -3.53
CA ASN A 28 -0.63 -9.70 -3.98
C ASN A 28 0.55 -9.39 -3.06
N LEU A 29 0.71 -8.13 -2.66
CA LEU A 29 1.81 -7.76 -1.78
C LEU A 29 1.61 -8.29 -0.36
N SER A 30 0.39 -8.59 0.02
CA SER A 30 0.08 -9.06 1.37
C SER A 30 0.63 -10.45 1.69
N VAL A 31 1.13 -11.19 0.69
CA VAL A 31 1.75 -12.48 0.91
C VAL A 31 3.07 -12.35 1.67
N SER A 32 3.69 -11.18 1.65
CA SER A 32 4.93 -10.90 2.37
C SER A 32 4.66 -10.05 3.62
N PRO A 33 5.02 -10.54 4.82
CA PRO A 33 4.85 -9.75 6.04
C PRO A 33 5.61 -8.41 6.00
N VAL A 34 6.79 -8.40 5.39
CA VAL A 34 7.59 -7.19 5.27
C VAL A 34 6.91 -6.19 4.33
N ALA A 35 6.43 -6.66 3.17
CA ALA A 35 5.74 -5.79 2.23
C ALA A 35 4.47 -5.19 2.84
N ARG A 36 3.73 -5.98 3.63
CA ARG A 36 2.54 -5.50 4.34
C ARG A 36 2.86 -4.34 5.27
N ARG A 37 3.91 -4.48 6.06
CA ARG A 37 4.30 -3.44 7.02
C ARG A 37 4.73 -2.16 6.32
N VAL A 38 5.55 -2.30 5.29
CA VAL A 38 6.04 -1.14 4.52
C VAL A 38 4.87 -0.43 3.87
N LYS A 39 3.98 -1.18 3.21
CA LYS A 39 2.84 -0.59 2.53
C LYS A 39 1.85 0.04 3.49
N LEU A 40 1.60 -0.59 4.63
CA LEU A 40 0.69 -0.05 5.64
C LEU A 40 1.19 1.30 6.16
N SER A 41 2.48 1.40 6.46
CA SER A 41 3.08 2.66 6.88
C SER A 41 2.95 3.73 5.80
N ASP A 42 3.24 3.36 4.56
CA ASP A 42 3.14 4.26 3.41
C ASP A 42 1.70 4.77 3.22
N LEU A 43 0.72 3.88 3.32
CA LEU A 43 -0.68 4.23 3.16
C LEU A 43 -1.17 5.18 4.25
N ARG A 44 -0.78 4.93 5.50
CA ARG A 44 -1.14 5.80 6.60
C ARG A 44 -0.56 7.20 6.40
N HIS A 45 0.68 7.27 5.95
CA HIS A 45 1.33 8.55 5.69
C HIS A 45 0.64 9.29 4.55
N ASN A 46 0.29 8.59 3.46
CA ASN A 46 -0.30 9.20 2.27
C ASN A 46 -1.78 9.52 2.44
N SER A 47 -2.46 8.94 3.43
CA SER A 47 -3.87 9.21 3.67
C SER A 47 -4.10 10.36 4.66
N ASP A 48 -3.05 11.02 5.11
CA ASP A 48 -3.15 12.14 6.05
C ASP A 48 -3.57 13.42 5.33
N LEU A 49 -4.82 13.81 5.50
CA LEU A 49 -5.39 15.01 4.89
C LEU A 49 -4.84 16.31 5.47
N SER A 50 -4.31 16.27 6.69
CA SER A 50 -3.81 17.47 7.35
C SER A 50 -2.60 18.07 6.64
N ARG A 51 -1.95 17.30 5.79
CA ARG A 51 -0.79 17.75 5.03
C ARG A 51 -1.16 18.47 3.73
N LEU A 52 -2.43 18.41 3.34
CA LEU A 52 -2.90 19.02 2.11
C LEU A 52 -3.47 20.40 2.40
N SER A 53 -3.00 21.41 1.67
CA SER A 53 -3.55 22.76 1.79
C SER A 53 -4.87 22.87 1.06
N HIS A 54 -5.12 22.02 0.10
CA HIS A 54 -6.34 22.00 -0.70
C HIS A 54 -6.68 20.54 -1.02
N VAL A 55 -7.92 20.14 -0.71
CA VAL A 55 -8.38 18.77 -0.96
C VAL A 55 -9.35 18.79 -2.15
N THR A 56 -9.00 17.98 -3.16
CA THR A 56 -9.85 17.83 -4.35
C THR A 56 -10.68 16.55 -4.24
N GLU A 57 -11.66 16.40 -5.13
CA GLU A 57 -12.45 15.16 -5.20
C GLU A 57 -11.58 13.96 -5.53
N GLU A 58 -10.59 14.14 -6.39
CA GLU A 58 -9.63 13.08 -6.71
C GLU A 58 -8.84 12.63 -5.48
N ASP A 59 -8.46 13.59 -4.64
CA ASP A 59 -7.75 13.27 -3.39
C ASP A 59 -8.63 12.45 -2.45
N LEU A 60 -9.92 12.79 -2.36
CA LEU A 60 -10.86 12.06 -1.53
C LEU A 60 -11.04 10.62 -2.02
N GLN A 61 -11.14 10.42 -3.32
CA GLN A 61 -11.26 9.08 -3.90
C GLN A 61 -10.00 8.25 -3.64
N ARG A 62 -8.84 8.87 -3.75
CA ARG A 62 -7.57 8.20 -3.48
C ARG A 62 -7.48 7.76 -2.02
N ILE A 63 -7.87 8.63 -1.12
CA ILE A 63 -7.83 8.35 0.31
C ILE A 63 -8.81 7.24 0.68
N GLU A 64 -9.96 7.20 0.03
CA GLU A 64 -10.92 6.11 0.24
C GLU A 64 -10.31 4.77 -0.15
N LYS A 65 -9.61 4.68 -1.29
CA LYS A 65 -8.87 3.48 -1.68
C LYS A 65 -7.83 3.10 -0.64
N TYR A 66 -7.10 4.08 -0.14
CA TYR A 66 -6.04 3.84 0.85
C TYR A 66 -6.63 3.31 2.14
N ARG A 67 -7.78 3.83 2.57
CA ARG A 67 -8.44 3.36 3.78
C ARG A 67 -8.88 1.91 3.64
N GLU A 68 -9.42 1.53 2.49
CA GLU A 68 -9.80 0.15 2.22
C GLU A 68 -8.58 -0.77 2.27
N ALA A 69 -7.47 -0.35 1.67
CA ALA A 69 -6.25 -1.11 1.69
C ALA A 69 -5.69 -1.25 3.11
N ILE A 70 -5.73 -0.18 3.89
CA ILE A 70 -5.30 -0.20 5.29
C ILE A 70 -6.13 -1.20 6.09
N ALA A 71 -7.44 -1.16 5.94
CA ALA A 71 -8.34 -2.07 6.65
C ALA A 71 -8.02 -3.54 6.29
N PHE A 72 -7.79 -3.80 5.02
CA PHE A 72 -7.44 -5.14 4.56
C PHE A 72 -6.12 -5.62 5.17
N LEU A 73 -5.10 -4.78 5.12
CA LEU A 73 -3.78 -5.14 5.65
C LEU A 73 -3.77 -5.30 7.17
N GLU A 74 -4.52 -4.46 7.88
CA GLU A 74 -4.66 -4.58 9.33
C GLU A 74 -5.38 -5.86 9.71
N SER A 75 -6.39 -6.25 8.94
CA SER A 75 -7.12 -7.48 9.16
C SER A 75 -6.20 -8.70 9.07
N ILE A 76 -5.29 -8.72 8.10
CA ILE A 76 -4.33 -9.79 7.95
C ILE A 76 -3.35 -9.81 9.11
N ASN A 77 -2.88 -8.63 9.54
CA ASN A 77 -1.90 -8.54 10.63
C ASN A 77 -2.45 -9.01 11.96
N GLU A 78 -3.75 -8.87 12.18
CA GLU A 78 -4.40 -9.29 13.42
C GLU A 78 -4.63 -10.80 13.50
N SER A 79 -4.62 -11.46 12.36
CA SER A 79 -4.80 -12.92 12.33
C SER A 79 -3.46 -13.65 12.37
#